data_c89b3735bea6521579f7b307f05be622
#
_entry.id   c89b3735bea6521579f7b307f05be622
#
_cell.length_a   1.000
_cell.length_b   1.000
_cell.length_c   1.000
_cell.angle_alpha   90.00
_cell.angle_beta   90.00
_cell.angle_gamma   90.00
#
_symmetry.space_group_name_H-M   'P 1'
#
loop_
_entity.id
_entity.type
_entity.pdbx_description
1 polymer ?
#
loop_
_entity_poly.entity_id
_entity_poly.type
_entity_poly.pdbx_seq_one_letter_code
_entity_poly.pdbx_strand_id
1 'polypeptide(L)'
;MRAWNLTRGDVVYRHDSFSAGLRAAGFDVQKGPPVGVKPGEVVLGWNRYHAGHDLANRVEKAGGIYIAAENGYLGLGGISPHSMNPRTVFAIGRGYHNDASVIRQGTDDRWGALGIDLKPWRTDGGHILVAANRSFGVPSRMMPPYWPDDVAKRLAKLTKREIRIRPHPGNSAPVKPLVDDLAGAWACVIWSSSAGVHSLIAGVPVVCEAPYWICKAATFQSFPTVDELDEWGTDLRLASMHRLAWGQWHLSEIEDGTAFRALLA
;
A
#
# COMPACT_ATOMS: atom_id res chain seq x y z
N MET A 1 -4.42 14.84 25.11
CA MET A 1 -3.18 14.98 24.30
C MET A 1 -3.51 15.75 23.02
N ARG A 2 -2.57 16.55 22.49
CA ARG A 2 -2.80 17.30 21.26
C ARG A 2 -2.60 16.42 20.03
N ALA A 3 -3.32 16.76 18.95
CA ALA A 3 -3.06 16.21 17.63
C ALA A 3 -3.11 17.31 16.55
N TRP A 4 -2.43 17.10 15.45
CA TRP A 4 -2.46 17.97 14.26
C TRP A 4 -2.85 17.17 13.04
N ASN A 5 -3.83 17.67 12.32
CA ASN A 5 -4.19 17.13 11.01
C ASN A 5 -3.61 18.03 9.90
N LEU A 6 -2.59 17.55 9.23
CA LEU A 6 -1.89 18.24 8.14
C LEU A 6 -2.31 17.75 6.75
N THR A 7 -3.38 16.99 6.65
CA THR A 7 -3.96 16.66 5.33
C THR A 7 -4.51 17.94 4.69
N ARG A 8 -4.58 17.95 3.36
CA ARG A 8 -4.99 19.14 2.62
C ARG A 8 -6.42 19.57 3.00
N GLY A 9 -6.56 20.79 3.49
CA GLY A 9 -7.84 21.37 3.92
C GLY A 9 -8.80 21.68 2.76
N ASP A 10 -8.30 21.83 1.52
CA ASP A 10 -9.14 21.97 0.32
C ASP A 10 -9.82 20.64 -0.11
N VAL A 11 -9.38 19.51 0.44
CA VAL A 11 -10.07 18.23 0.33
C VAL A 11 -10.95 18.03 1.56
N VAL A 12 -11.97 18.89 1.67
CA VAL A 12 -12.78 19.10 2.89
C VAL A 12 -13.34 17.79 3.47
N TYR A 13 -14.00 16.97 2.66
CA TYR A 13 -14.62 15.72 3.14
C TYR A 13 -13.66 14.80 3.90
N ARG A 14 -12.39 14.74 3.47
CA ARG A 14 -11.36 13.91 4.09
C ARG A 14 -10.73 14.61 5.30
N HIS A 15 -10.39 15.88 5.14
CA HIS A 15 -9.76 16.66 6.21
C HIS A 15 -10.65 16.73 7.45
N ASP A 16 -11.94 16.97 7.26
CA ASP A 16 -12.90 17.10 8.35
C ASP A 16 -13.15 15.77 9.04
N SER A 17 -13.35 14.68 8.29
CA SER A 17 -13.52 13.34 8.86
C SER A 17 -12.28 12.88 9.65
N PHE A 18 -11.07 13.17 9.14
CA PHE A 18 -9.85 12.84 9.87
C PHE A 18 -9.70 13.65 11.17
N SER A 19 -10.08 14.93 11.13
CA SER A 19 -10.10 15.78 12.31
C SER A 19 -11.17 15.35 13.32
N ALA A 20 -12.35 14.96 12.86
CA ALA A 20 -13.42 14.41 13.69
C ALA A 20 -12.96 13.12 14.39
N GLY A 21 -12.35 12.21 13.64
CA GLY A 21 -11.85 10.94 14.16
C GLY A 21 -10.75 11.10 15.22
N LEU A 22 -9.81 12.03 15.01
CA LEU A 22 -8.82 12.34 16.06
C LEU A 22 -9.48 12.85 17.34
N ARG A 23 -10.52 13.71 17.23
CA ARG A 23 -11.29 14.15 18.38
C ARG A 23 -12.04 13.00 19.05
N ALA A 24 -12.70 12.16 18.27
CA ALA A 24 -13.41 10.98 18.76
C ALA A 24 -12.47 9.95 19.43
N ALA A 25 -11.19 9.94 19.05
CA ALA A 25 -10.13 9.18 19.70
C ALA A 25 -9.54 9.86 20.94
N GLY A 26 -10.08 11.01 21.38
CA GLY A 26 -9.71 11.71 22.62
C GLY A 26 -8.59 12.75 22.45
N PHE A 27 -8.27 13.16 21.24
CA PHE A 27 -7.26 14.19 20.99
C PHE A 27 -7.87 15.60 20.87
N ASP A 28 -7.15 16.59 21.38
CA ASP A 28 -7.41 18.00 21.13
C ASP A 28 -6.73 18.42 19.82
N VAL A 29 -7.52 18.57 18.77
CA VAL A 29 -7.03 18.84 17.41
C VAL A 29 -6.67 20.31 17.24
N GLN A 30 -5.38 20.56 17.09
CA GLN A 30 -4.80 21.88 16.99
C GLN A 30 -4.84 22.41 15.55
N LYS A 31 -4.88 23.73 15.41
CA LYS A 31 -4.73 24.44 14.12
C LYS A 31 -3.27 24.80 13.87
N GLY A 32 -2.91 24.91 12.59
CA GLY A 32 -1.57 25.33 12.17
C GLY A 32 -0.51 24.22 12.23
N PRO A 33 0.76 24.56 12.03
CA PRO A 33 1.86 23.60 12.04
C PRO A 33 2.14 23.10 13.47
N PRO A 34 2.61 21.83 13.61
CA PRO A 34 2.96 21.28 14.92
C PRO A 34 4.19 21.98 15.50
N VAL A 35 4.03 22.57 16.66
CA VAL A 35 5.10 23.24 17.41
C VAL A 35 5.23 22.57 18.77
N GLY A 36 6.47 22.23 19.16
CA GLY A 36 6.77 21.67 20.47
C GLY A 36 6.02 20.37 20.74
N VAL A 37 6.07 19.42 19.79
CA VAL A 37 5.46 18.10 19.94
C VAL A 37 6.07 17.37 21.13
N LYS A 38 5.21 16.78 21.96
CA LYS A 38 5.57 16.03 23.16
C LYS A 38 5.33 14.53 22.98
N PRO A 39 5.90 13.68 23.83
CA PRO A 39 5.62 12.24 23.81
C PRO A 39 4.12 11.94 23.86
N GLY A 40 3.69 11.03 22.96
CA GLY A 40 2.30 10.61 22.83
C GLY A 40 1.41 11.53 21.98
N GLU A 41 1.83 12.75 21.67
CA GLU A 41 1.09 13.62 20.76
C GLU A 41 1.17 13.15 19.32
N VAL A 42 0.13 13.43 18.54
CA VAL A 42 -0.07 12.86 17.20
C VAL A 42 0.02 13.93 16.12
N VAL A 43 0.76 13.62 15.03
CA VAL A 43 0.75 14.41 13.81
C VAL A 43 0.33 13.50 12.66
N LEU A 44 -0.81 13.80 12.05
CA LEU A 44 -1.35 13.12 10.89
C LEU A 44 -0.99 13.90 9.62
N GLY A 45 -0.30 13.26 8.68
CA GLY A 45 0.06 13.84 7.39
C GLY A 45 -0.35 12.96 6.21
N TRP A 46 -0.41 13.56 5.02
CA TRP A 46 -0.62 12.81 3.80
C TRP A 46 0.71 12.26 3.29
N ASN A 47 0.86 10.95 3.36
CA ASN A 47 2.08 10.18 3.09
C ASN A 47 3.31 10.60 3.94
N ARG A 48 4.48 10.05 3.61
CA ARG A 48 5.74 10.31 4.33
C ARG A 48 6.88 10.52 3.32
N TYR A 49 6.72 11.55 2.46
CA TYR A 49 7.70 11.89 1.44
C TYR A 49 8.18 13.34 1.60
N HIS A 50 9.41 13.62 1.19
CA HIS A 50 10.00 14.96 1.23
C HIS A 50 9.80 15.65 2.59
N ALA A 51 9.20 16.83 2.62
CA ALA A 51 8.94 17.59 3.85
C ALA A 51 8.11 16.79 4.89
N GLY A 52 7.22 15.89 4.45
CA GLY A 52 6.50 14.99 5.33
C GLY A 52 7.43 13.97 6.01
N HIS A 53 8.47 13.50 5.33
CA HIS A 53 9.49 12.63 5.92
C HIS A 53 10.29 13.34 7.01
N ASP A 54 10.77 14.57 6.72
CA ASP A 54 11.55 15.34 7.69
C ASP A 54 10.71 15.72 8.91
N LEU A 55 9.44 16.05 8.70
CA LEU A 55 8.50 16.30 9.79
C LEU A 55 8.28 15.04 10.64
N ALA A 56 8.02 13.90 10.00
CA ALA A 56 7.82 12.63 10.70
C ALA A 56 9.03 12.29 11.59
N ASN A 57 10.24 12.43 11.06
CA ASN A 57 11.47 12.20 11.82
C ASN A 57 11.59 13.14 13.02
N ARG A 58 11.24 14.41 12.87
CA ARG A 58 11.25 15.37 14.00
C ARG A 58 10.21 15.03 15.06
N VAL A 59 9.00 14.65 14.64
CA VAL A 59 7.92 14.23 15.55
C VAL A 59 8.33 13.00 16.34
N GLU A 60 8.82 11.97 15.66
CA GLU A 60 9.24 10.72 16.29
C GLU A 60 10.46 10.90 17.21
N LYS A 61 11.42 11.73 16.81
CA LYS A 61 12.56 12.10 17.68
C LYS A 61 12.13 12.81 18.97
N ALA A 62 11.03 13.55 18.93
CA ALA A 62 10.43 14.20 20.11
C ALA A 62 9.56 13.25 20.94
N GLY A 63 9.47 11.96 20.58
CA GLY A 63 8.60 10.98 21.23
C GLY A 63 7.13 11.05 20.82
N GLY A 64 6.78 11.90 19.85
CA GLY A 64 5.45 11.98 19.26
C GLY A 64 5.21 10.85 18.26
N ILE A 65 4.00 10.79 17.73
CA ILE A 65 3.56 9.76 16.78
C ILE A 65 3.21 10.45 15.47
N TYR A 66 3.90 10.06 14.38
CA TYR A 66 3.51 10.45 13.04
C TYR A 66 2.64 9.37 12.41
N ILE A 67 1.46 9.76 11.95
CA ILE A 67 0.54 8.90 11.20
C ILE A 67 0.55 9.35 9.74
N ALA A 68 0.92 8.43 8.84
CA ALA A 68 0.82 8.64 7.40
C ALA A 68 -0.53 8.14 6.89
N ALA A 69 -1.26 9.00 6.19
CA ALA A 69 -2.47 8.65 5.47
C ALA A 69 -2.19 8.59 3.96
N GLU A 70 -2.85 7.68 3.27
CA GLU A 70 -2.80 7.53 1.80
C GLU A 70 -4.11 6.88 1.32
N ASN A 71 -4.29 6.77 0.01
CA ASN A 71 -5.39 5.99 -0.55
C ASN A 71 -5.30 4.53 -0.10
N GLY A 72 -6.44 3.88 0.08
CA GLY A 72 -6.50 2.47 0.46
C GLY A 72 -5.92 1.55 -0.62
N TYR A 73 -5.56 0.34 -0.22
CA TYR A 73 -4.98 -0.67 -1.10
C TYR A 73 -6.02 -1.41 -1.92
N LEU A 74 -7.20 -1.62 -1.32
CA LEU A 74 -8.30 -2.41 -1.86
C LEU A 74 -9.58 -1.61 -1.76
N GLY A 75 -10.34 -1.56 -2.86
CA GLY A 75 -11.66 -0.97 -2.86
C GLY A 75 -12.72 -1.93 -2.35
N LEU A 76 -13.81 -1.40 -1.81
CA LEU A 76 -15.00 -2.17 -1.55
C LEU A 76 -15.64 -2.58 -2.89
N GLY A 77 -15.83 -3.89 -3.10
CA GLY A 77 -16.59 -4.43 -4.21
C GLY A 77 -15.82 -4.85 -5.46
N GLY A 78 -14.51 -5.13 -5.38
CA GLY A 78 -13.87 -5.80 -6.51
C GLY A 78 -12.38 -5.53 -6.71
N ILE A 79 -11.79 -6.37 -7.53
CA ILE A 79 -10.36 -6.37 -7.90
C ILE A 79 -10.01 -5.18 -8.81
N SER A 80 -10.98 -4.42 -9.27
CA SER A 80 -10.74 -3.30 -10.19
C SER A 80 -10.18 -2.09 -9.43
N PRO A 81 -9.01 -1.59 -9.81
CA PRO A 81 -8.50 -0.32 -9.29
C PRO A 81 -9.44 0.86 -9.56
N HIS A 82 -10.35 0.71 -10.54
CA HIS A 82 -11.37 1.70 -10.85
C HIS A 82 -12.63 1.59 -9.97
N SER A 83 -12.85 0.46 -9.29
CA SER A 83 -13.92 0.30 -8.31
C SER A 83 -13.56 0.89 -6.95
N MET A 84 -12.31 1.23 -6.72
CA MET A 84 -11.91 2.02 -5.55
C MET A 84 -12.52 3.40 -5.70
N ASN A 85 -13.56 3.67 -4.92
CA ASN A 85 -13.89 5.06 -4.66
C ASN A 85 -12.79 5.60 -3.74
N PRO A 86 -11.81 6.40 -4.24
CA PRO A 86 -10.70 6.90 -3.44
C PRO A 86 -11.16 7.82 -2.31
N ARG A 87 -12.48 8.09 -2.25
CA ARG A 87 -13.10 8.92 -1.24
C ARG A 87 -13.66 8.13 -0.05
N THR A 88 -13.57 6.81 -0.05
CA THR A 88 -14.22 5.98 0.97
C THR A 88 -13.27 5.12 1.79
N VAL A 89 -12.10 4.76 1.26
CA VAL A 89 -11.15 3.87 1.93
C VAL A 89 -9.75 4.49 1.93
N PHE A 90 -9.14 4.57 3.10
CA PHE A 90 -7.81 5.13 3.28
C PHE A 90 -6.91 4.19 4.07
N ALA A 91 -5.67 4.06 3.63
CA ALA A 91 -4.62 3.48 4.44
C ALA A 91 -4.14 4.52 5.46
N ILE A 92 -4.10 4.15 6.72
CA ILE A 92 -3.49 4.96 7.77
C ILE A 92 -2.59 4.07 8.63
N GLY A 93 -1.42 4.57 8.96
CA GLY A 93 -0.46 3.78 9.72
C GLY A 93 0.75 4.58 10.17
N ARG A 94 1.51 3.98 11.08
CA ARG A 94 2.84 4.48 11.48
C ARG A 94 3.86 3.97 10.45
N GLY A 95 4.65 4.85 9.88
CA GLY A 95 5.68 4.47 8.90
C GLY A 95 5.38 4.93 7.48
N TYR A 96 5.78 4.15 6.51
CA TYR A 96 5.64 4.48 5.10
C TYR A 96 4.50 3.70 4.45
N HIS A 97 3.79 4.33 3.54
CA HIS A 97 2.82 3.64 2.69
C HIS A 97 3.51 2.48 1.94
N ASN A 98 2.80 1.37 1.77
CA ASN A 98 3.31 0.11 1.22
C ASN A 98 4.42 -0.59 2.04
N ASP A 99 4.59 -0.25 3.31
CA ASP A 99 5.56 -0.89 4.19
C ASP A 99 4.89 -1.92 5.10
N ALA A 100 5.47 -3.09 5.21
CA ALA A 100 4.98 -4.17 6.07
C ALA A 100 4.93 -3.79 7.56
N SER A 101 5.70 -2.80 8.00
CA SER A 101 5.68 -2.29 9.37
C SER A 101 4.40 -1.49 9.71
N VAL A 102 3.67 -1.03 8.69
CA VAL A 102 2.42 -0.26 8.86
C VAL A 102 1.28 -1.15 9.34
N ILE A 103 1.33 -2.45 9.05
CA ILE A 103 0.24 -3.37 9.27
C ILE A 103 0.44 -4.15 10.56
N ARG A 104 -0.53 -4.06 11.46
CA ARG A 104 -0.65 -4.96 12.61
C ARG A 104 -1.15 -6.35 12.17
N GLN A 105 -0.87 -7.36 12.95
CA GLN A 105 -1.59 -8.63 12.84
C GLN A 105 -3.06 -8.37 13.17
N GLY A 106 -3.96 -8.84 12.32
CA GLY A 106 -5.40 -8.71 12.48
C GLY A 106 -6.08 -10.04 12.19
N THR A 107 -7.31 -10.14 12.64
CA THR A 107 -8.21 -11.27 12.37
C THR A 107 -8.66 -11.28 10.91
N ASP A 108 -9.30 -12.34 10.47
CA ASP A 108 -9.75 -12.53 9.08
C ASP A 108 -11.06 -11.80 8.73
N ASP A 109 -11.77 -11.31 9.73
CA ASP A 109 -13.10 -10.68 9.61
C ASP A 109 -13.11 -9.48 8.62
N ARG A 110 -12.10 -8.63 8.66
CA ARG A 110 -12.00 -7.48 7.75
C ARG A 110 -11.78 -7.91 6.30
N TRP A 111 -10.99 -8.94 6.07
CA TRP A 111 -10.80 -9.48 4.73
C TRP A 111 -12.08 -10.13 4.21
N GLY A 112 -12.74 -10.95 5.04
CA GLY A 112 -14.01 -11.58 4.71
C GLY A 112 -15.08 -10.56 4.34
N ALA A 113 -15.15 -9.43 5.04
CA ALA A 113 -16.09 -8.34 4.76
C ALA A 113 -15.85 -7.64 3.40
N LEU A 114 -14.65 -7.75 2.82
CA LEU A 114 -14.37 -7.19 1.48
C LEU A 114 -14.99 -8.03 0.35
N GLY A 115 -15.33 -9.30 0.60
CA GLY A 115 -15.88 -10.21 -0.42
C GLY A 115 -14.92 -10.46 -1.60
N ILE A 116 -13.62 -10.45 -1.35
CA ILE A 116 -12.58 -10.65 -2.37
C ILE A 116 -12.02 -12.06 -2.26
N ASP A 117 -12.13 -12.84 -3.34
CA ASP A 117 -11.56 -14.18 -3.43
C ASP A 117 -10.18 -14.16 -4.07
N LEU A 118 -9.23 -14.86 -3.45
CA LEU A 118 -7.95 -15.15 -4.09
C LEU A 118 -8.15 -16.17 -5.21
N LYS A 119 -7.69 -15.83 -6.41
CA LYS A 119 -7.70 -16.78 -7.52
C LYS A 119 -6.59 -17.82 -7.33
N PRO A 120 -6.77 -19.06 -7.82
CA PRO A 120 -5.68 -20.05 -7.85
C PRO A 120 -4.43 -19.47 -8.50
N TRP A 121 -3.25 -19.97 -8.08
CA TRP A 121 -2.01 -19.57 -8.71
C TRP A 121 -2.04 -19.89 -10.18
N ARG A 122 -1.61 -18.94 -10.99
CA ARG A 122 -1.45 -19.11 -12.43
C ARG A 122 -0.14 -19.85 -12.71
N THR A 123 -0.22 -20.93 -13.45
CA THR A 123 0.90 -21.75 -13.86
C THR A 123 1.31 -21.54 -15.33
N ASP A 124 0.50 -20.76 -16.08
CA ASP A 124 0.73 -20.41 -17.48
C ASP A 124 0.74 -18.90 -17.69
N GLY A 125 1.12 -18.47 -18.89
CA GLY A 125 1.11 -17.07 -19.29
C GLY A 125 2.18 -16.72 -20.30
N GLY A 126 1.86 -15.79 -21.19
CA GLY A 126 2.70 -15.40 -22.32
C GLY A 126 3.71 -14.30 -22.02
N HIS A 127 3.52 -13.54 -20.95
CA HIS A 127 4.38 -12.40 -20.65
C HIS A 127 4.66 -12.22 -19.16
N ILE A 128 5.70 -11.44 -18.87
CA ILE A 128 6.04 -10.96 -17.53
C ILE A 128 5.72 -9.47 -17.49
N LEU A 129 4.95 -9.07 -16.47
CA LEU A 129 4.61 -7.68 -16.23
C LEU A 129 5.62 -7.04 -15.26
N VAL A 130 6.34 -6.02 -15.67
CA VAL A 130 7.18 -5.18 -14.81
C VAL A 130 6.39 -3.93 -14.45
N ALA A 131 5.82 -3.90 -13.25
CA ALA A 131 4.98 -2.79 -12.82
C ALA A 131 5.79 -1.76 -12.02
N ALA A 132 6.13 -0.65 -12.68
CA ALA A 132 6.95 0.40 -12.13
C ALA A 132 6.20 1.27 -11.11
N ASN A 133 6.92 1.77 -10.11
CA ASN A 133 6.49 2.86 -9.24
C ASN A 133 6.86 4.22 -9.87
N ARG A 134 6.42 5.29 -9.22
CA ARG A 134 7.06 6.60 -9.41
C ARG A 134 8.44 6.57 -8.74
N SER A 135 9.48 7.00 -9.47
CA SER A 135 10.83 7.14 -8.91
C SER A 135 10.91 8.43 -8.10
N PHE A 136 10.09 8.51 -7.04
CA PHE A 136 10.08 9.68 -6.19
C PHE A 136 9.77 9.28 -4.74
N GLY A 137 10.30 10.04 -3.79
CA GLY A 137 10.14 9.75 -2.37
C GLY A 137 11.47 9.81 -1.61
N VAL A 138 11.57 9.04 -0.55
CA VAL A 138 12.81 8.94 0.25
C VAL A 138 13.82 8.08 -0.51
N PRO A 139 15.08 8.54 -0.70
CA PRO A 139 16.09 7.82 -1.50
C PRO A 139 16.28 6.34 -1.10
N SER A 140 16.21 6.03 0.18
CA SER A 140 16.37 4.65 0.68
C SER A 140 15.17 3.75 0.39
N ARG A 141 14.06 4.29 -0.12
CA ARG A 141 12.81 3.56 -0.34
C ARG A 141 12.23 3.70 -1.74
N MET A 142 12.54 4.79 -2.43
CA MET A 142 12.04 4.98 -3.79
C MET A 142 12.60 3.93 -4.75
N MET A 143 11.82 3.60 -5.77
CA MET A 143 12.30 2.79 -6.87
C MET A 143 13.45 3.52 -7.60
N PRO A 144 14.59 2.87 -7.84
CA PRO A 144 15.65 3.48 -8.65
C PRO A 144 15.12 3.87 -10.04
N PRO A 145 15.49 5.05 -10.59
CA PRO A 145 14.93 5.55 -11.86
C PRO A 145 15.05 4.57 -13.03
N TYR A 146 16.17 3.86 -13.13
CA TYR A 146 16.45 2.91 -14.22
C TYR A 146 16.01 1.48 -13.92
N TRP A 147 15.38 1.25 -12.78
CA TRP A 147 15.00 -0.09 -12.32
C TRP A 147 14.15 -0.88 -13.32
N PRO A 148 13.10 -0.31 -13.96
CA PRO A 148 12.28 -1.07 -14.90
C PRO A 148 13.06 -1.61 -16.10
N ASP A 149 13.95 -0.79 -16.65
CA ASP A 149 14.78 -1.17 -17.81
C ASP A 149 15.84 -2.20 -17.41
N ASP A 150 16.42 -2.07 -16.23
CA ASP A 150 17.41 -3.01 -15.71
C ASP A 150 16.78 -4.37 -15.42
N VAL A 151 15.57 -4.38 -14.85
CA VAL A 151 14.79 -5.61 -14.67
C VAL A 151 14.47 -6.24 -16.01
N ALA A 152 13.98 -5.49 -16.97
CA ALA A 152 13.66 -6.02 -18.31
C ALA A 152 14.89 -6.64 -18.97
N LYS A 153 16.06 -6.00 -18.89
CA LYS A 153 17.31 -6.54 -19.43
C LYS A 153 17.75 -7.84 -18.73
N ARG A 154 17.57 -7.92 -17.40
CA ARG A 154 17.87 -9.15 -16.63
C ARG A 154 16.93 -10.28 -17.03
N LEU A 155 15.63 -10.00 -17.12
CA LEU A 155 14.60 -10.97 -17.51
C LEU A 155 14.80 -11.51 -18.93
N ALA A 156 15.17 -10.66 -19.89
CA ALA A 156 15.42 -11.07 -21.27
C ALA A 156 16.54 -12.12 -21.40
N LYS A 157 17.41 -12.25 -20.41
CA LYS A 157 18.45 -13.29 -20.34
C LYS A 157 17.94 -14.60 -19.72
N LEU A 158 16.84 -14.56 -18.98
CA LEU A 158 16.32 -15.70 -18.21
C LEU A 158 15.13 -16.39 -18.89
N THR A 159 14.40 -15.67 -19.73
CA THR A 159 13.19 -16.18 -20.37
C THR A 159 13.01 -15.65 -21.79
N LYS A 160 12.24 -16.39 -22.59
CA LYS A 160 11.78 -15.93 -23.91
C LYS A 160 10.36 -15.34 -23.89
N ARG A 161 9.73 -15.25 -22.72
CA ARG A 161 8.43 -14.59 -22.62
C ARG A 161 8.58 -13.10 -22.91
N GLU A 162 7.54 -12.53 -23.47
CA GLU A 162 7.45 -11.08 -23.66
C GLU A 162 7.58 -10.37 -22.32
N ILE A 163 8.33 -9.27 -22.25
CA ILE A 163 8.46 -8.43 -21.06
C ILE A 163 7.73 -7.13 -21.32
N ARG A 164 6.71 -6.87 -20.52
CA ARG A 164 5.89 -5.67 -20.61
C ARG A 164 6.17 -4.74 -19.43
N ILE A 165 6.71 -3.57 -19.71
CA ILE A 165 6.89 -2.54 -18.70
C ILE A 165 5.60 -1.72 -18.62
N ARG A 166 4.98 -1.72 -17.43
CA ARG A 166 3.86 -0.86 -17.09
C ARG A 166 4.36 0.33 -16.28
N PRO A 167 4.39 1.54 -16.85
CA PRO A 167 4.71 2.73 -16.09
C PRO A 167 3.60 3.03 -15.07
N HIS A 168 3.95 3.73 -14.00
CA HIS A 168 2.95 4.23 -13.07
C HIS A 168 2.05 5.27 -13.77
N PRO A 169 0.72 5.20 -13.67
CA PRO A 169 -0.18 6.09 -14.41
C PRO A 169 0.03 7.58 -14.11
N GLY A 170 0.63 7.93 -12.98
CA GLY A 170 0.82 9.34 -12.62
C GLY A 170 -0.52 10.06 -12.50
N ASN A 171 -0.52 11.34 -12.91
CA ASN A 171 -1.73 12.18 -12.92
C ASN A 171 -2.21 12.48 -14.35
N SER A 172 -1.61 11.91 -15.39
CA SER A 172 -1.65 12.54 -16.69
C SER A 172 -1.93 11.67 -17.92
N ALA A 173 -2.14 10.37 -17.82
CA ALA A 173 -2.42 9.58 -19.03
C ALA A 173 -3.48 8.51 -18.80
N PRO A 174 -4.35 8.27 -19.79
CA PRO A 174 -5.18 7.09 -19.79
C PRO A 174 -4.28 5.87 -19.90
N VAL A 175 -4.09 5.18 -18.81
CA VAL A 175 -3.35 3.93 -18.77
C VAL A 175 -4.35 2.80 -18.95
N LYS A 176 -3.99 1.83 -19.77
CA LYS A 176 -4.72 0.57 -19.87
C LYS A 176 -5.02 0.04 -18.45
N PRO A 177 -6.24 -0.46 -18.18
CA PRO A 177 -6.57 -1.03 -16.87
C PRO A 177 -5.55 -2.10 -16.45
N LEU A 178 -5.20 -2.16 -15.17
CA LEU A 178 -4.24 -3.15 -14.68
C LEU A 178 -4.71 -4.59 -14.93
N VAL A 179 -6.01 -4.82 -14.84
CA VAL A 179 -6.60 -6.14 -15.09
C VAL A 179 -6.29 -6.67 -16.49
N ASP A 180 -6.22 -5.78 -17.48
CA ASP A 180 -5.88 -6.17 -18.87
C ASP A 180 -4.39 -6.52 -19.01
N ASP A 181 -3.51 -5.89 -18.27
CA ASP A 181 -2.10 -6.23 -18.24
C ASP A 181 -1.83 -7.50 -17.43
N LEU A 182 -2.65 -7.76 -16.41
CA LEU A 182 -2.60 -9.03 -15.67
C LEU A 182 -3.22 -10.19 -16.44
N ALA A 183 -4.10 -9.91 -17.40
CA ALA A 183 -4.65 -10.96 -18.27
C ALA A 183 -3.52 -11.61 -19.08
N GLY A 184 -3.32 -12.93 -18.88
CA GLY A 184 -2.25 -13.69 -19.55
C GLY A 184 -0.83 -13.39 -19.02
N ALA A 185 -0.65 -12.61 -17.96
CA ALA A 185 0.66 -12.48 -17.32
C ALA A 185 1.04 -13.77 -16.58
N TRP A 186 2.24 -14.28 -16.82
CA TRP A 186 2.81 -15.43 -16.09
C TRP A 186 3.31 -15.01 -14.70
N ALA A 187 3.93 -13.85 -14.61
CA ALA A 187 4.39 -13.28 -13.34
C ALA A 187 4.35 -11.75 -13.38
N CYS A 188 4.37 -11.12 -12.23
CA CYS A 188 4.50 -9.68 -12.06
C CYS A 188 5.74 -9.35 -11.24
N VAL A 189 6.59 -8.46 -11.75
CA VAL A 189 7.78 -7.97 -11.05
C VAL A 189 7.54 -6.54 -10.62
N ILE A 190 7.77 -6.26 -9.36
CA ILE A 190 7.55 -4.94 -8.76
C ILE A 190 8.75 -4.49 -7.94
N TRP A 191 8.91 -3.19 -7.79
CA TRP A 191 9.70 -2.64 -6.67
C TRP A 191 8.86 -2.69 -5.39
N SER A 192 7.85 -1.83 -5.28
CA SER A 192 6.92 -1.79 -4.14
C SER A 192 5.51 -1.33 -4.57
N SER A 193 5.13 -1.64 -5.79
CA SER A 193 3.86 -1.20 -6.38
C SER A 193 2.66 -1.91 -5.76
N SER A 194 1.55 -1.18 -5.56
CA SER A 194 0.26 -1.78 -5.22
C SER A 194 -0.28 -2.70 -6.33
N ALA A 195 0.23 -2.61 -7.56
CA ALA A 195 -0.07 -3.58 -8.62
C ALA A 195 0.24 -5.01 -8.19
N GLY A 196 1.25 -5.23 -7.32
CA GLY A 196 1.55 -6.53 -6.74
C GLY A 196 0.42 -7.09 -5.88
N VAL A 197 -0.30 -6.26 -5.13
CA VAL A 197 -1.47 -6.71 -4.34
C VAL A 197 -2.54 -7.28 -5.27
N HIS A 198 -2.86 -6.55 -6.35
CA HIS A 198 -3.84 -7.01 -7.34
C HIS A 198 -3.36 -8.25 -8.11
N SER A 199 -2.05 -8.37 -8.35
CA SER A 199 -1.45 -9.56 -8.94
C SER A 199 -1.63 -10.78 -8.04
N LEU A 200 -1.34 -10.67 -6.75
CA LEU A 200 -1.53 -11.74 -5.77
C LEU A 200 -2.99 -12.20 -5.70
N ILE A 201 -3.94 -11.26 -5.70
CA ILE A 201 -5.38 -11.56 -5.72
C ILE A 201 -5.77 -12.30 -7.02
N ALA A 202 -5.23 -11.86 -8.16
CA ALA A 202 -5.51 -12.47 -9.46
C ALA A 202 -4.79 -13.81 -9.68
N GLY A 203 -4.05 -14.32 -8.69
CA GLY A 203 -3.28 -15.55 -8.80
C GLY A 203 -2.01 -15.42 -9.64
N VAL A 204 -1.58 -14.22 -9.97
CA VAL A 204 -0.34 -13.98 -10.71
C VAL A 204 0.83 -13.93 -9.71
N PRO A 205 1.83 -14.81 -9.83
CA PRO A 205 3.00 -14.80 -8.96
C PRO A 205 3.73 -13.46 -8.98
N VAL A 206 4.14 -12.99 -7.81
CA VAL A 206 4.81 -11.69 -7.67
C VAL A 206 6.25 -11.88 -7.20
N VAL A 207 7.18 -11.30 -7.94
CA VAL A 207 8.57 -11.09 -7.51
C VAL A 207 8.70 -9.63 -7.07
N CYS A 208 9.07 -9.40 -5.81
CA CYS A 208 9.20 -8.06 -5.25
C CYS A 208 10.65 -7.80 -4.82
N GLU A 209 11.28 -6.76 -5.38
CA GLU A 209 12.67 -6.44 -5.06
C GLU A 209 12.81 -5.52 -3.83
N ALA A 210 11.82 -4.69 -3.51
CA ALA A 210 11.88 -3.91 -2.28
C ALA A 210 11.80 -4.81 -1.03
N PRO A 211 12.72 -4.65 -0.06
CA PRO A 211 12.75 -5.53 1.12
C PRO A 211 11.60 -5.29 2.10
N TYR A 212 10.95 -4.14 2.02
CA TYR A 212 9.98 -3.65 3.00
C TYR A 212 8.52 -3.73 2.52
N TRP A 213 8.25 -4.25 1.32
CA TRP A 213 6.90 -4.19 0.74
C TRP A 213 5.84 -4.90 1.60
N ILE A 214 4.64 -4.30 1.64
CA ILE A 214 3.54 -4.65 2.55
C ILE A 214 3.10 -6.12 2.50
N CYS A 215 3.12 -6.74 1.33
CA CYS A 215 2.86 -8.16 1.13
C CYS A 215 4.12 -8.97 0.81
N LYS A 216 5.31 -8.52 1.27
CA LYS A 216 6.58 -9.17 0.95
C LYS A 216 6.60 -10.66 1.28
N ALA A 217 5.95 -11.08 2.37
CA ALA A 217 5.86 -12.48 2.77
C ALA A 217 5.13 -13.36 1.74
N ALA A 218 4.27 -12.79 0.91
CA ALA A 218 3.54 -13.49 -0.15
C ALA A 218 4.25 -13.42 -1.52
N THR A 219 5.52 -13.01 -1.59
CA THR A 219 6.26 -12.86 -2.84
C THR A 219 7.39 -13.87 -2.97
N PHE A 220 7.71 -14.19 -4.21
CA PHE A 220 8.87 -15.02 -4.54
C PHE A 220 10.16 -14.18 -4.57
N GLN A 221 11.28 -14.81 -4.28
CA GLN A 221 12.60 -14.17 -4.39
C GLN A 221 13.15 -14.29 -5.82
N SER A 222 12.68 -15.28 -6.55
CA SER A 222 12.97 -15.57 -7.97
C SER A 222 11.68 -15.98 -8.67
N PHE A 223 11.74 -16.30 -9.94
CA PHE A 223 10.58 -16.83 -10.66
C PHE A 223 10.28 -18.24 -10.16
N PRO A 224 9.06 -18.49 -9.69
CA PRO A 224 8.68 -19.80 -9.18
C PRO A 224 8.57 -20.82 -10.32
N THR A 225 8.91 -22.04 -10.03
CA THR A 225 8.50 -23.21 -10.85
C THR A 225 7.07 -23.60 -10.49
N VAL A 226 6.47 -24.50 -11.30
CA VAL A 226 5.12 -25.03 -10.99
C VAL A 226 5.14 -25.77 -9.66
N ASP A 227 6.19 -26.55 -9.38
CA ASP A 227 6.34 -27.29 -8.12
C ASP A 227 6.41 -26.37 -6.92
N GLU A 228 7.15 -25.24 -7.02
CA GLU A 228 7.20 -24.21 -5.97
C GLU A 228 5.83 -23.55 -5.72
N LEU A 229 4.99 -23.42 -6.75
CA LEU A 229 3.63 -22.93 -6.59
C LEU A 229 2.73 -23.95 -5.85
N ASP A 230 2.91 -25.23 -6.13
CA ASP A 230 2.15 -26.30 -5.49
C ASP A 230 2.61 -26.56 -4.04
N GLU A 231 3.90 -26.39 -3.75
CA GLU A 231 4.48 -26.53 -2.41
C GLU A 231 4.09 -25.37 -1.46
N TRP A 232 3.64 -24.24 -2.00
CA TRP A 232 3.12 -23.13 -1.21
C TRP A 232 1.73 -23.44 -0.61
N GLY A 233 1.58 -24.67 -0.09
CA GLY A 233 0.35 -25.18 0.49
C GLY A 233 -0.17 -24.43 1.71
N THR A 234 0.64 -23.59 2.36
CA THR A 234 0.17 -22.54 3.24
C THR A 234 0.21 -21.25 2.46
N ASP A 235 -0.89 -20.88 1.88
CA ASP A 235 -0.97 -19.71 1.04
C ASP A 235 -0.71 -18.41 1.85
N LEU A 236 0.54 -18.00 1.88
CA LEU A 236 0.97 -16.77 2.55
C LEU A 236 0.26 -15.52 2.01
N ARG A 237 -0.42 -15.63 0.84
CA ARG A 237 -1.27 -14.57 0.32
C ARG A 237 -2.41 -14.28 1.28
N LEU A 238 -3.12 -15.30 1.74
CA LEU A 238 -4.27 -15.10 2.62
C LEU A 238 -3.87 -14.38 3.90
N ALA A 239 -2.80 -14.83 4.55
CA ALA A 239 -2.27 -14.17 5.75
C ALA A 239 -1.83 -12.72 5.47
N SER A 240 -1.24 -12.46 4.29
CA SER A 240 -0.86 -11.12 3.88
C SER A 240 -2.08 -10.23 3.61
N MET A 241 -3.15 -10.78 3.02
CA MET A 241 -4.40 -10.05 2.76
C MET A 241 -5.17 -9.73 4.05
N HIS A 242 -5.20 -10.65 5.02
CA HIS A 242 -5.76 -10.36 6.34
C HIS A 242 -5.06 -9.16 6.99
N ARG A 243 -3.73 -9.17 7.00
CA ARG A 243 -2.94 -8.04 7.50
C ARG A 243 -3.20 -6.76 6.72
N LEU A 244 -3.24 -6.83 5.39
CA LEU A 244 -3.50 -5.68 4.52
C LEU A 244 -4.86 -5.05 4.79
N ALA A 245 -5.89 -5.86 5.03
CA ALA A 245 -7.24 -5.38 5.35
C ALA A 245 -7.28 -4.55 6.64
N TRP A 246 -6.38 -4.83 7.58
CA TRP A 246 -6.19 -4.04 8.80
C TRP A 246 -5.29 -2.81 8.62
N GLY A 247 -4.65 -2.67 7.47
CA GLY A 247 -3.88 -1.48 7.09
C GLY A 247 -4.72 -0.38 6.44
N GLN A 248 -6.00 -0.64 6.17
CA GLN A 248 -6.92 0.32 5.55
C GLN A 248 -8.25 0.39 6.29
N TRP A 249 -8.89 1.56 6.19
CA TRP A 249 -10.08 1.90 6.96
C TRP A 249 -11.10 2.63 6.10
N HIS A 250 -12.37 2.36 6.33
CA HIS A 250 -13.43 3.12 5.72
C HIS A 250 -13.47 4.54 6.32
N LEU A 251 -13.87 5.52 5.54
CA LEU A 251 -13.91 6.91 5.99
C LEU A 251 -14.77 7.09 7.26
N SER A 252 -15.85 6.33 7.38
CA SER A 252 -16.71 6.34 8.59
C SER A 252 -15.99 5.81 9.83
N GLU A 253 -15.16 4.76 9.69
CA GLU A 253 -14.33 4.22 10.79
C GLU A 253 -13.21 5.18 11.20
N ILE A 254 -12.76 6.01 10.25
CA ILE A 254 -11.81 7.08 10.54
C ILE A 254 -12.53 8.20 11.29
N GLU A 255 -13.70 8.63 10.80
CA GLU A 255 -14.48 9.74 11.33
C GLU A 255 -14.97 9.49 12.76
N ASP A 256 -15.40 8.26 13.07
CA ASP A 256 -15.83 7.88 14.43
C ASP A 256 -14.65 7.57 15.38
N GLY A 257 -13.41 7.65 14.91
CA GLY A 257 -12.18 7.42 15.66
C GLY A 257 -11.77 5.98 15.87
N THR A 258 -12.52 5.00 15.34
CA THR A 258 -12.21 3.56 15.44
C THR A 258 -10.83 3.24 14.90
N ALA A 259 -10.52 3.76 13.72
CA ALA A 259 -9.22 3.56 13.09
C ALA A 259 -8.07 4.13 13.93
N PHE A 260 -8.22 5.31 14.51
CA PHE A 260 -7.19 5.93 15.35
C PHE A 260 -7.02 5.19 16.67
N ARG A 261 -8.11 4.79 17.33
CA ARG A 261 -8.01 3.97 18.54
C ARG A 261 -7.29 2.66 18.30
N ALA A 262 -7.63 1.95 17.24
CA ALA A 262 -6.96 0.70 16.86
C ALA A 262 -5.46 0.89 16.55
N LEU A 263 -5.09 2.01 15.90
CA LEU A 263 -3.70 2.30 15.54
C LEU A 263 -2.85 2.74 16.72
N LEU A 264 -3.44 3.36 17.74
CA LEU A 264 -2.75 3.99 18.86
C LEU A 264 -2.78 3.16 20.16
N ALA A 265 -3.64 2.12 20.21
CA ALA A 265 -3.58 1.10 21.24
C ALA A 265 -2.32 0.22 21.06
#